data_c36e3b1d8c98defc75bc4baa15164cb0
#
_entry.id   c36e3b1d8c98defc75bc4baa15164cb0
#
_cell.length_a   1.000
_cell.length_b   1.000
_cell.length_c   1.000
_cell.angle_alpha   90.00
_cell.angle_beta   90.00
_cell.angle_gamma   90.00
#
_symmetry.space_group_name_H-M   'P 1'
#
loop_
_entity.id
_entity.type
_entity.pdbx_description
1 polymer ?
#
loop_
_entity_poly.entity_id
_entity_poly.type
_entity_poly.pdbx_seq_one_letter_code
_entity_poly.pdbx_strand_id
1 'polypeptide(L)'
;MKISTRLSVGFGLIIVLFILCAATALQGLWHARDSMNDTVNSKMKRYDLVLDMRGSARDMAIAVRNLALLTDPAQMQPEWKRLNDQRELFIHNRELLEQSMASNVSDEGKAALSRIVAAEPAARSTQME
;
A
#
# COMPACT_ATOMS: atom_id res chain seq x y z
N MET A 1 -44.08 44.01 -21.90
CA MET A 1 -43.43 42.69 -22.11
C MET A 1 -44.51 41.64 -22.29
N LYS A 2 -44.49 40.90 -23.38
CA LYS A 2 -45.51 39.88 -23.68
C LYS A 2 -45.32 38.70 -22.70
N ILE A 3 -46.41 38.07 -22.27
CA ILE A 3 -46.41 36.95 -21.30
C ILE A 3 -45.50 35.80 -21.77
N SER A 4 -45.44 35.56 -23.08
CA SER A 4 -44.56 34.58 -23.68
C SER A 4 -43.08 34.83 -23.41
N THR A 5 -42.61 36.06 -23.39
CA THR A 5 -41.20 36.43 -23.12
C THR A 5 -40.81 36.14 -21.66
N ARG A 6 -41.72 36.41 -20.70
CA ARG A 6 -41.50 36.11 -19.31
C ARG A 6 -41.41 34.61 -19.02
N LEU A 7 -42.27 33.83 -19.72
CA LEU A 7 -42.27 32.38 -19.62
C LEU A 7 -40.99 31.77 -20.20
N SER A 8 -40.54 32.24 -21.39
CA SER A 8 -39.31 31.76 -22.02
C SER A 8 -38.04 32.09 -21.20
N VAL A 9 -38.00 33.27 -20.59
CA VAL A 9 -36.89 33.66 -19.72
C VAL A 9 -36.85 32.79 -18.45
N GLY A 10 -37.99 32.54 -17.81
CA GLY A 10 -38.08 31.66 -16.64
C GLY A 10 -37.66 30.23 -16.93
N PHE A 11 -38.15 29.69 -18.07
CA PHE A 11 -37.80 28.33 -18.49
C PHE A 11 -36.34 28.21 -18.89
N GLY A 12 -35.77 29.21 -19.56
CA GLY A 12 -34.35 29.28 -19.91
C GLY A 12 -33.44 29.32 -18.67
N LEU A 13 -33.83 30.06 -17.64
CA LEU A 13 -33.10 30.14 -16.40
C LEU A 13 -33.05 28.80 -15.63
N ILE A 14 -34.16 28.07 -15.65
CA ILE A 14 -34.24 26.72 -15.07
C ILE A 14 -33.32 25.75 -15.81
N ILE A 15 -33.31 25.79 -17.15
CA ILE A 15 -32.41 24.92 -17.94
C ILE A 15 -30.94 25.22 -17.65
N VAL A 16 -30.56 26.50 -17.56
CA VAL A 16 -29.18 26.89 -17.22
C VAL A 16 -28.78 26.40 -15.83
N LEU A 17 -29.69 26.53 -14.85
CA LEU A 17 -29.47 26.00 -13.51
C LEU A 17 -29.26 24.46 -13.50
N PHE A 18 -30.09 23.76 -14.29
CA PHE A 18 -29.96 22.29 -14.43
C PHE A 18 -28.61 21.89 -15.05
N ILE A 19 -28.17 22.62 -16.09
CA ILE A 19 -26.85 22.35 -16.72
C ILE A 19 -25.69 22.61 -15.70
N LEU A 20 -25.77 23.68 -14.93
CA LEU A 20 -24.78 23.99 -13.90
C LEU A 20 -24.74 22.91 -12.82
N CYS A 21 -25.89 22.46 -12.32
CA CYS A 21 -25.97 21.37 -11.36
C CYS A 21 -25.41 20.06 -11.92
N ALA A 22 -25.73 19.73 -13.17
CA ALA A 22 -25.20 18.52 -13.82
C ALA A 22 -23.66 18.58 -13.99
N ALA A 23 -23.14 19.75 -14.39
CA ALA A 23 -21.70 19.94 -14.56
C ALA A 23 -20.93 19.80 -13.22
N THR A 24 -21.45 20.39 -12.12
CA THR A 24 -20.83 20.26 -10.80
C THR A 24 -20.94 18.84 -10.25
N ALA A 25 -22.04 18.14 -10.48
CA ALA A 25 -22.20 16.74 -10.09
C ALA A 25 -21.20 15.82 -10.83
N LEU A 26 -21.01 16.02 -12.13
CA LEU A 26 -20.04 15.28 -12.94
C LEU A 26 -18.60 15.53 -12.45
N GLN A 27 -18.23 16.78 -12.18
CA GLN A 27 -16.91 17.10 -11.63
C GLN A 27 -16.67 16.42 -10.28
N GLY A 28 -17.68 16.43 -9.39
CA GLY A 28 -17.61 15.73 -8.10
C GLY A 28 -17.39 14.21 -8.25
N LEU A 29 -18.06 13.60 -9.24
CA LEU A 29 -17.93 12.16 -9.52
C LEU A 29 -16.52 11.79 -10.04
N TRP A 30 -15.96 12.61 -10.91
CA TRP A 30 -14.61 12.41 -11.44
C TRP A 30 -13.55 12.54 -10.33
N HIS A 31 -13.69 13.54 -9.49
CA HIS A 31 -12.80 13.74 -8.35
C HIS A 31 -12.88 12.59 -7.32
N ALA A 32 -14.09 12.10 -7.05
CA ALA A 32 -14.30 10.95 -6.19
C ALA A 32 -13.68 9.66 -6.78
N ARG A 33 -13.79 9.46 -8.10
CA ARG A 33 -13.21 8.32 -8.80
C ARG A 33 -11.69 8.34 -8.75
N ASP A 34 -11.06 9.49 -9.00
CA ASP A 34 -9.60 9.62 -8.95
C ASP A 34 -9.06 9.41 -7.53
N SER A 35 -9.74 9.95 -6.53
CA SER A 35 -9.40 9.75 -5.12
C SER A 35 -9.57 8.30 -4.67
N MET A 36 -10.60 7.60 -5.14
CA MET A 36 -10.79 6.17 -4.88
C MET A 36 -9.71 5.32 -5.56
N ASN A 37 -9.39 5.63 -6.82
CA ASN A 37 -8.39 4.88 -7.58
C ASN A 37 -6.99 4.99 -6.94
N ASP A 38 -6.61 6.19 -6.50
CA ASP A 38 -5.37 6.43 -5.75
C ASP A 38 -5.36 5.69 -4.40
N THR A 39 -6.48 5.71 -3.69
CA THR A 39 -6.60 5.05 -2.38
C THR A 39 -6.54 3.53 -2.52
N VAL A 40 -7.25 2.96 -3.48
CA VAL A 40 -7.29 1.51 -3.69
C VAL A 40 -5.95 1.00 -4.21
N ASN A 41 -5.39 1.61 -5.25
CA ASN A 41 -4.15 1.12 -5.85
C ASN A 41 -2.92 1.34 -4.95
N SER A 42 -2.80 2.49 -4.31
CA SER A 42 -1.61 2.79 -3.50
C SER A 42 -1.66 2.16 -2.11
N LYS A 43 -2.79 2.25 -1.41
CA LYS A 43 -2.91 1.71 -0.04
C LYS A 43 -3.01 0.19 -0.03
N MET A 44 -3.76 -0.41 -0.98
CA MET A 44 -3.88 -1.84 -1.11
C MET A 44 -2.52 -2.48 -1.42
N LYS A 45 -1.78 -1.91 -2.38
CA LYS A 45 -0.43 -2.37 -2.71
C LYS A 45 0.53 -2.31 -1.52
N ARG A 46 0.47 -1.24 -0.71
CA ARG A 46 1.27 -1.14 0.52
C ARG A 46 0.87 -2.21 1.55
N TYR A 47 -0.42 -2.46 1.68
CA TYR A 47 -0.93 -3.50 2.57
C TYR A 47 -0.44 -4.89 2.16
N ASP A 48 -0.50 -5.22 0.88
CA ASP A 48 0.00 -6.49 0.34
C ASP A 48 1.51 -6.64 0.59
N LEU A 49 2.31 -5.61 0.33
CA LEU A 49 3.74 -5.62 0.63
C LEU A 49 4.04 -5.89 2.11
N VAL A 50 3.27 -5.30 3.02
CA VAL A 50 3.42 -5.53 4.47
C VAL A 50 3.05 -6.97 4.84
N LEU A 51 1.99 -7.52 4.24
CA LEU A 51 1.61 -8.92 4.47
C LEU A 51 2.67 -9.90 3.96
N ASP A 52 3.25 -9.65 2.79
CA ASP A 52 4.32 -10.45 2.22
C ASP A 52 5.59 -10.39 3.09
N MET A 53 5.97 -9.19 3.57
CA MET A 53 7.07 -9.04 4.53
C MET A 53 6.82 -9.81 5.82
N ARG A 54 5.60 -9.76 6.36
CA ARG A 54 5.21 -10.54 7.54
C ARG A 54 5.30 -12.05 7.28
N GLY A 55 4.88 -12.49 6.09
CA GLY A 55 5.01 -13.88 5.64
C GLY A 55 6.47 -14.32 5.61
N SER A 56 7.32 -13.55 4.95
CA SER A 56 8.76 -13.81 4.86
C SER A 56 9.44 -13.84 6.23
N ALA A 57 9.10 -12.89 7.13
CA ALA A 57 9.63 -12.88 8.49
C ALA A 57 9.25 -14.15 9.29
N ARG A 58 7.99 -14.61 9.14
CA ARG A 58 7.55 -15.86 9.77
C ARG A 58 8.29 -17.08 9.22
N ASP A 59 8.47 -17.13 7.90
CA ASP A 59 9.16 -18.26 7.27
C ASP A 59 10.64 -18.29 7.58
N MET A 60 11.30 -17.13 7.74
CA MET A 60 12.66 -17.03 8.29
C MET A 60 12.73 -17.58 9.72
N ALA A 61 11.77 -17.21 10.59
CA ALA A 61 11.74 -17.72 11.97
C ALA A 61 11.56 -19.24 12.03
N ILE A 62 10.76 -19.83 11.12
CA ILE A 62 10.59 -21.28 10.99
C ILE A 62 11.90 -21.93 10.53
N ALA A 63 12.57 -21.36 9.52
CA ALA A 63 13.84 -21.88 9.03
C ALA A 63 14.93 -21.86 10.11
N VAL A 64 15.05 -20.76 10.85
CA VAL A 64 16.00 -20.66 12.00
C VAL A 64 15.69 -21.71 13.06
N ARG A 65 14.41 -21.89 13.43
CA ARG A 65 14.01 -22.92 14.38
C ARG A 65 14.37 -24.33 13.88
N ASN A 66 14.12 -24.60 12.60
CA ASN A 66 14.46 -25.91 12.01
C ASN A 66 15.97 -26.13 12.02
N LEU A 67 16.78 -25.12 11.67
CA LEU A 67 18.24 -25.18 11.73
C LEU A 67 18.75 -25.49 13.13
N ALA A 68 18.12 -24.93 14.17
CA ALA A 68 18.49 -25.20 15.58
C ALA A 68 18.14 -26.63 16.04
N LEU A 69 17.21 -27.31 15.37
CA LEU A 69 16.80 -28.67 15.69
C LEU A 69 17.49 -29.75 14.86
N LEU A 70 18.02 -29.38 13.69
CA LEU A 70 18.69 -30.30 12.78
C LEU A 70 20.15 -30.47 13.18
N THR A 71 20.65 -31.71 13.18
CA THR A 71 22.05 -32.07 13.42
C THR A 71 22.76 -32.54 12.16
N ASP A 72 22.02 -32.93 11.14
CA ASP A 72 22.56 -33.42 9.87
C ASP A 72 22.77 -32.24 8.89
N PRO A 73 24.01 -31.97 8.47
CA PRO A 73 24.33 -30.90 7.53
C PRO A 73 23.57 -30.98 6.21
N ALA A 74 23.28 -32.20 5.73
CA ALA A 74 22.53 -32.38 4.48
C ALA A 74 21.10 -31.88 4.58
N GLN A 75 20.47 -32.06 5.74
CA GLN A 75 19.11 -31.58 6.02
C GLN A 75 19.09 -30.07 6.34
N MET A 76 20.21 -29.48 6.77
CA MET A 76 20.31 -28.05 7.04
C MET A 76 20.39 -27.20 5.76
N GLN A 77 20.94 -27.72 4.68
CA GLN A 77 21.13 -26.98 3.43
C GLN A 77 19.84 -26.39 2.85
N PRO A 78 18.72 -27.13 2.74
CA PRO A 78 17.46 -26.56 2.25
C PRO A 78 16.90 -25.48 3.18
N GLU A 79 17.10 -25.58 4.48
CA GLU A 79 16.64 -24.55 5.42
C GLU A 79 17.50 -23.28 5.34
N TRP A 80 18.81 -23.39 5.14
CA TRP A 80 19.69 -22.25 4.85
C TRP A 80 19.27 -21.54 3.56
N LYS A 81 18.99 -22.32 2.51
CA LYS A 81 18.51 -21.75 1.27
C LYS A 81 17.20 -21.00 1.49
N ARG A 82 16.24 -21.65 2.15
CA ARG A 82 14.95 -21.03 2.48
C ARG A 82 15.11 -19.73 3.28
N LEU A 83 15.97 -19.71 4.29
CA LEU A 83 16.24 -18.53 5.08
C LEU A 83 16.77 -17.38 4.22
N ASN A 84 17.69 -17.65 3.30
CA ASN A 84 18.25 -16.62 2.42
C ASN A 84 17.24 -16.14 1.39
N ASP A 85 16.49 -17.03 0.75
CA ASP A 85 15.44 -16.68 -0.22
C ASP A 85 14.38 -15.77 0.44
N GLN A 86 13.95 -16.10 1.65
CA GLN A 86 12.97 -15.30 2.39
C GLN A 86 13.52 -13.96 2.88
N ARG A 87 14.81 -13.90 3.18
CA ARG A 87 15.50 -12.65 3.51
C ARG A 87 15.56 -11.70 2.32
N GLU A 88 15.93 -12.20 1.16
CA GLU A 88 15.95 -11.42 -0.08
C GLU A 88 14.55 -10.88 -0.43
N LEU A 89 13.54 -11.72 -0.32
CA LEU A 89 12.15 -11.32 -0.54
C LEU A 89 11.69 -10.23 0.44
N PHE A 90 12.04 -10.36 1.71
CA PHE A 90 11.74 -9.35 2.73
C PHE A 90 12.39 -8.01 2.40
N ILE A 91 13.67 -8.01 2.04
CA ILE A 91 14.41 -6.78 1.68
C ILE A 91 13.79 -6.14 0.45
N HIS A 92 13.51 -6.92 -0.58
CA HIS A 92 12.89 -6.43 -1.81
C HIS A 92 11.52 -5.77 -1.56
N ASN A 93 10.64 -6.43 -0.79
CA ASN A 93 9.32 -5.90 -0.46
C ASN A 93 9.41 -4.65 0.43
N ARG A 94 10.41 -4.57 1.33
CA ARG A 94 10.68 -3.38 2.12
C ARG A 94 11.08 -2.20 1.24
N GLU A 95 11.98 -2.39 0.27
CA GLU A 95 12.40 -1.34 -0.66
C GLU A 95 11.23 -0.83 -1.51
N LEU A 96 10.38 -1.73 -2.01
CA LEU A 96 9.16 -1.35 -2.72
C LEU A 96 8.20 -0.58 -1.81
N LEU A 97 8.08 -0.96 -0.54
CA LEU A 97 7.28 -0.25 0.44
C LEU A 97 7.84 1.16 0.68
N GLU A 98 9.14 1.30 0.90
CA GLU A 98 9.83 2.59 1.06
C GLU A 98 9.57 3.52 -0.14
N GLN A 99 9.74 3.01 -1.37
CA GLN A 99 9.45 3.76 -2.59
C GLN A 99 7.98 4.18 -2.67
N SER A 100 7.05 3.29 -2.32
CA SER A 100 5.62 3.59 -2.32
C SER A 100 5.22 4.62 -1.26
N MET A 101 6.01 4.73 -0.19
CA MET A 101 5.79 5.64 0.94
C MET A 101 6.49 7.01 0.77
N ALA A 102 7.23 7.22 -0.30
CA ALA A 102 7.87 8.50 -0.59
C ALA A 102 6.86 9.65 -0.82
N SER A 103 5.63 9.31 -1.23
CA SER A 103 4.54 10.26 -1.44
C SER A 103 3.31 9.89 -0.63
N ASN A 104 2.66 10.89 -0.01
CA ASN A 104 1.31 10.78 0.61
C ASN A 104 1.19 9.74 1.74
N VAL A 105 2.08 9.78 2.73
CA VAL A 105 2.05 8.88 3.89
C VAL A 105 1.91 9.67 5.18
N SER A 106 1.11 9.13 6.12
CA SER A 106 0.98 9.69 7.48
C SER A 106 2.31 9.58 8.23
N ASP A 107 2.52 10.49 9.19
CA ASP A 107 3.72 10.47 10.04
C ASP A 107 3.83 9.17 10.86
N GLU A 108 2.69 8.58 11.24
CA GLU A 108 2.63 7.26 11.89
C GLU A 108 3.17 6.15 10.98
N GLY A 109 2.83 6.18 9.68
CA GLY A 109 3.34 5.22 8.71
C GLY A 109 4.85 5.33 8.53
N LYS A 110 5.39 6.54 8.46
CA LYS A 110 6.85 6.79 8.40
C LYS A 110 7.56 6.32 9.67
N ALA A 111 6.97 6.58 10.84
CA ALA A 111 7.51 6.11 12.12
C ALA A 111 7.48 4.58 12.23
N ALA A 112 6.45 3.91 11.72
CA ALA A 112 6.39 2.45 11.69
C ALA A 112 7.48 1.86 10.77
N LEU A 113 7.66 2.43 9.57
CA LEU A 113 8.70 2.01 8.65
C LEU A 113 10.11 2.19 9.25
N SER A 114 10.39 3.32 9.90
CA SER A 114 11.68 3.57 10.54
C SER A 114 12.00 2.55 11.64
N ARG A 115 11.00 2.07 12.37
CA ARG A 115 11.17 0.99 13.36
C ARG A 115 11.54 -0.34 12.71
N ILE A 116 10.96 -0.68 11.58
CA ILE A 116 11.28 -1.89 10.81
C ILE A 116 12.73 -1.83 10.34
N VAL A 117 13.15 -0.72 9.75
CA VAL A 117 14.51 -0.50 9.27
C VAL A 117 15.53 -0.55 10.43
N ALA A 118 15.20 0.04 11.57
CA ALA A 118 16.06 0.04 12.75
C ALA A 118 16.20 -1.36 13.40
N ALA A 119 15.18 -2.21 13.30
CA ALA A 119 15.20 -3.57 13.86
C ALA A 119 16.01 -4.57 12.99
N GLU A 120 16.18 -4.30 11.70
CA GLU A 120 16.84 -5.23 10.76
C GLU A 120 18.31 -5.57 11.15
N PRO A 121 19.18 -4.61 11.52
CA PRO A 121 20.55 -4.92 11.90
C PRO A 121 20.65 -5.83 13.14
N ALA A 122 19.76 -5.62 14.12
CA ALA A 122 19.70 -6.46 15.32
C ALA A 122 19.28 -7.90 14.99
N ALA A 123 18.33 -8.08 14.08
CA ALA A 123 17.92 -9.39 13.62
C ALA A 123 19.03 -10.12 12.84
N ARG A 124 19.87 -9.40 12.10
CA ARG A 124 21.01 -9.98 11.37
C ARG A 124 22.11 -10.48 12.29
N SER A 125 22.46 -9.73 13.33
CA SER A 125 23.51 -10.12 14.28
C SER A 125 23.16 -11.42 15.02
N THR A 126 21.90 -11.57 15.42
CA THR A 126 21.42 -12.77 16.14
C THR A 126 21.39 -14.04 15.26
N GLN A 127 21.41 -13.90 13.93
CA GLN A 127 21.39 -15.03 12.99
C GLN A 127 22.78 -15.53 12.58
N MET A 128 23.84 -14.79 12.91
CA MET A 128 25.23 -15.14 12.56
C MET A 128 26.00 -15.77 13.73
N GLU A 129 25.46 -15.76 14.95
CA GLU A 129 25.95 -16.48 16.12
C GLU A 129 25.36 -17.88 16.21
#